data_e741769331aff881ea1df7937fb68dd4
#
_entry.id   e741769331aff881ea1df7937fb68dd4
#
_cell.length_a   1.000
_cell.length_b   1.000
_cell.length_c   1.000
_cell.angle_alpha   90.00
_cell.angle_beta   90.00
_cell.angle_gamma   90.00
#
_symmetry.space_group_name_H-M   'P 1'
#
loop_
_entity.id
_entity.type
_entity.pdbx_description
1 polymer ?
#
loop_
_entity_poly.entity_id
_entity_poly.type
_entity_poly.pdbx_seq_one_letter_code
_entity_poly.pdbx_strand_id
1 'polypeptide(L)'
;MKNDSSNYFSPGGAGSFDFQLPTKIIFGEGTVRRLAGEIKRLGGSSALIVTSGGMSQRQVVKDILSDLGQAGITATIYSSAPPEPSVEDVDKCLKFANKIKPDIVIGLGGGSAMDVAKKIAMEIGLAKIMIATTAGSGSEVTHNSVLKVGGRKKSFNDIKLAADVAIVDPDLLTTMSPAGMVSSAMDAMAHAVESYGARKGNSMVRALALEAYLLSRDNIGLALAGDAEGRRNIAMGSLMAGMALITTGTTLGHALAYPLSDRGVSHGLSLAIVLPYLLKINRFDADHADELKSLRQKYCVIPEIDWHVKEMAGEVAADERHLSNNAREVTLQEITDIYTQIREESHSSA
;
A
#
# COMPACT_ATOMS: atom_id res chain seq x y z
N MET A 1 -28.66 -1.47 -14.47
CA MET A 1 -27.85 -2.69 -14.64
C MET A 1 -28.11 -3.58 -13.44
N LYS A 2 -28.57 -4.82 -13.65
CA LYS A 2 -28.77 -5.76 -12.55
C LYS A 2 -27.37 -6.21 -12.09
N ASN A 3 -26.95 -5.80 -10.90
CA ASN A 3 -25.79 -6.38 -10.24
C ASN A 3 -26.08 -7.85 -10.00
N ASP A 4 -25.50 -8.71 -10.80
CA ASP A 4 -25.53 -10.16 -10.55
C ASP A 4 -24.47 -10.45 -9.45
N SER A 5 -24.92 -10.33 -8.20
CA SER A 5 -24.10 -10.59 -7.01
C SER A 5 -23.78 -12.09 -6.80
N SER A 6 -24.19 -12.95 -7.75
CA SER A 6 -24.00 -14.41 -7.65
C SER A 6 -22.56 -14.88 -7.92
N ASN A 7 -21.67 -14.01 -8.42
CA ASN A 7 -20.28 -14.36 -8.73
C ASN A 7 -19.28 -14.05 -7.61
N TYR A 8 -19.70 -13.38 -6.54
CA TYR A 8 -18.83 -13.12 -5.39
C TYR A 8 -18.91 -14.27 -4.39
N PHE A 9 -17.75 -14.64 -3.83
CA PHE A 9 -17.65 -15.71 -2.83
C PHE A 9 -18.73 -15.60 -1.77
N SER A 10 -19.39 -16.73 -1.46
CA SER A 10 -20.32 -16.79 -0.34
C SER A 10 -19.65 -16.30 0.94
N PRO A 11 -20.25 -15.37 1.69
CA PRO A 11 -19.66 -14.90 2.92
C PRO A 11 -19.45 -16.09 3.85
N GLY A 12 -18.20 -16.37 4.22
CA GLY A 12 -17.89 -17.31 5.29
C GLY A 12 -18.66 -16.89 6.55
N GLY A 13 -19.16 -17.86 7.29
CA GLY A 13 -20.16 -17.69 8.33
C GLY A 13 -19.89 -16.53 9.30
N ALA A 14 -20.98 -15.96 9.80
CA ALA A 14 -21.00 -14.92 10.83
C ALA A 14 -20.55 -15.50 12.20
N GLY A 15 -19.25 -15.82 12.32
CA GLY A 15 -18.63 -16.12 13.60
C GLY A 15 -18.31 -14.85 14.38
N SER A 16 -18.02 -14.98 15.67
CA SER A 16 -17.48 -13.86 16.45
C SER A 16 -16.09 -13.48 15.93
N PHE A 17 -15.81 -12.20 15.86
CA PHE A 17 -14.50 -11.66 15.43
C PHE A 17 -14.17 -10.37 16.17
N ASP A 18 -12.88 -10.07 16.27
CA ASP A 18 -12.38 -8.78 16.72
C ASP A 18 -11.92 -7.96 15.51
N PHE A 19 -12.25 -6.67 15.51
CA PHE A 19 -11.76 -5.69 14.54
C PHE A 19 -11.25 -4.46 15.30
N GLN A 20 -9.95 -4.16 15.17
CA GLN A 20 -9.34 -3.04 15.87
C GLN A 20 -8.64 -2.10 14.89
N LEU A 21 -9.02 -0.83 14.92
CA LEU A 21 -8.37 0.27 14.20
C LEU A 21 -8.03 1.38 15.20
N PRO A 22 -6.80 1.43 15.73
CA PRO A 22 -6.44 2.43 16.75
C PRO A 22 -6.17 3.82 16.16
N THR A 23 -6.01 3.92 14.85
CA THR A 23 -5.60 5.13 14.13
C THR A 23 -6.79 6.09 13.94
N LYS A 24 -6.64 7.36 14.33
CA LYS A 24 -7.56 8.43 13.94
C LYS A 24 -7.35 8.76 12.47
N ILE A 25 -8.39 8.64 11.66
CA ILE A 25 -8.36 8.94 10.22
C ILE A 25 -8.89 10.36 9.96
N ILE A 26 -8.16 11.12 9.15
CA ILE A 26 -8.55 12.43 8.62
C ILE A 26 -8.50 12.33 7.10
N PHE A 27 -9.65 12.40 6.46
CA PHE A 27 -9.81 12.21 5.01
C PHE A 27 -10.44 13.43 4.35
N GLY A 28 -9.96 13.81 3.17
CA GLY A 28 -10.52 14.84 2.30
C GLY A 28 -9.50 15.83 1.80
N GLU A 29 -9.89 16.61 0.80
CA GLU A 29 -9.04 17.61 0.16
C GLU A 29 -8.63 18.71 1.12
N GLY A 30 -7.35 19.11 1.06
CA GLY A 30 -6.76 20.12 1.90
C GLY A 30 -6.62 19.74 3.38
N THR A 31 -6.89 18.47 3.74
CA THR A 31 -6.82 18.01 5.14
C THR A 31 -5.41 17.99 5.71
N VAL A 32 -4.38 18.00 4.87
CA VAL A 32 -2.99 18.13 5.30
C VAL A 32 -2.74 19.41 6.12
N ARG A 33 -3.53 20.47 5.90
CA ARG A 33 -3.48 21.72 6.69
C ARG A 33 -3.89 21.52 8.16
N ARG A 34 -4.51 20.40 8.51
CA ARG A 34 -4.85 20.05 9.89
C ARG A 34 -3.65 19.51 10.68
N LEU A 35 -2.50 19.26 10.02
CA LEU A 35 -1.32 18.64 10.60
C LEU A 35 -0.85 19.36 11.88
N ALA A 36 -0.70 20.70 11.83
CA ALA A 36 -0.26 21.48 12.98
C ALA A 36 -1.17 21.32 14.21
N GLY A 37 -2.49 21.27 13.98
CA GLY A 37 -3.49 21.01 15.03
C GLY A 37 -3.36 19.61 15.64
N GLU A 38 -3.11 18.60 14.80
CA GLU A 38 -2.94 17.21 15.29
C GLU A 38 -1.61 17.03 16.05
N ILE A 39 -0.52 17.67 15.62
CA ILE A 39 0.74 17.68 16.36
C ILE A 39 0.52 18.26 17.76
N LYS A 40 -0.13 19.41 17.87
CA LYS A 40 -0.43 20.05 19.18
C LYS A 40 -1.35 19.18 20.04
N ARG A 41 -2.36 18.55 19.43
CA ARG A 41 -3.26 17.62 20.14
C ARG A 41 -2.52 16.42 20.75
N LEU A 42 -1.47 15.97 20.06
CA LEU A 42 -0.59 14.88 20.55
C LEU A 42 0.52 15.38 21.51
N GLY A 43 0.53 16.67 21.85
CA GLY A 43 1.50 17.29 22.76
C GLY A 43 2.84 17.64 22.09
N GLY A 44 2.91 17.61 20.75
CA GLY A 44 4.14 17.86 20.01
C GLY A 44 4.40 19.34 19.74
N SER A 45 5.67 19.69 19.71
CA SER A 45 6.21 21.03 19.34
C SER A 45 7.42 20.94 18.41
N SER A 46 8.03 19.74 18.32
CA SER A 46 9.19 19.44 17.49
C SER A 46 8.96 18.16 16.69
N ALA A 47 8.89 18.26 15.38
CA ALA A 47 8.55 17.16 14.49
C ALA A 47 9.73 16.69 13.64
N LEU A 48 9.89 15.36 13.51
CA LEU A 48 10.74 14.75 12.48
C LEU A 48 9.86 14.29 11.31
N ILE A 49 10.06 14.87 10.13
CA ILE A 49 9.39 14.43 8.89
C ILE A 49 10.31 13.45 8.16
N VAL A 50 9.89 12.21 8.06
CA VAL A 50 10.56 11.14 7.29
C VAL A 50 9.93 11.06 5.91
N THR A 51 10.75 11.23 4.87
CA THR A 51 10.29 11.26 3.49
C THR A 51 11.40 10.80 2.52
N SER A 52 11.07 10.67 1.23
CA SER A 52 12.06 10.40 0.18
C SER A 52 12.72 11.69 -0.34
N GLY A 53 13.91 11.57 -0.97
CA GLY A 53 14.60 12.71 -1.58
C GLY A 53 13.75 13.44 -2.62
N GLY A 54 13.01 12.68 -3.44
CA GLY A 54 12.13 13.27 -4.46
C GLY A 54 10.93 14.02 -3.85
N MET A 55 10.32 13.47 -2.80
CA MET A 55 9.19 14.12 -2.12
C MET A 55 9.64 15.37 -1.38
N SER A 56 10.81 15.37 -0.73
CA SER A 56 11.31 16.52 0.04
C SER A 56 11.48 17.80 -0.79
N GLN A 57 11.61 17.68 -2.12
CA GLN A 57 11.77 18.80 -3.04
C GLN A 57 10.44 19.39 -3.53
N ARG A 58 9.31 18.73 -3.24
CA ARG A 58 8.00 19.16 -3.74
C ARG A 58 7.45 20.36 -2.99
N GLN A 59 6.65 21.18 -3.69
CA GLN A 59 6.07 22.41 -3.13
C GLN A 59 5.25 22.12 -1.87
N VAL A 60 4.47 21.05 -1.86
CA VAL A 60 3.65 20.66 -0.70
C VAL A 60 4.47 20.49 0.59
N VAL A 61 5.72 20.03 0.50
CA VAL A 61 6.59 19.91 1.68
C VAL A 61 7.01 21.28 2.21
N LYS A 62 7.29 22.23 1.31
CA LYS A 62 7.60 23.63 1.68
C LYS A 62 6.39 24.29 2.34
N ASP A 63 5.19 24.04 1.82
CA ASP A 63 3.94 24.56 2.37
C ASP A 63 3.69 23.99 3.76
N ILE A 64 3.86 22.66 3.96
CA ILE A 64 3.78 22.01 5.27
C ILE A 64 4.77 22.63 6.26
N LEU A 65 6.04 22.84 5.87
CA LEU A 65 7.04 23.46 6.74
C LEU A 65 6.68 24.88 7.12
N SER A 66 6.15 25.66 6.17
CA SER A 66 5.66 27.01 6.41
C SER A 66 4.51 27.03 7.42
N ASP A 67 3.50 26.16 7.21
CA ASP A 67 2.33 26.08 8.10
C ASP A 67 2.73 25.64 9.52
N LEU A 68 3.65 24.68 9.64
CA LEU A 68 4.17 24.25 10.94
C LEU A 68 4.95 25.39 11.62
N GLY A 69 5.80 26.11 10.89
CA GLY A 69 6.54 27.27 11.42
C GLY A 69 5.62 28.38 11.91
N GLN A 70 4.56 28.72 11.15
CA GLN A 70 3.54 29.69 11.56
C GLN A 70 2.78 29.24 12.82
N ALA A 71 2.61 27.93 12.99
CA ALA A 71 1.99 27.36 14.18
C ALA A 71 2.94 27.24 15.40
N GLY A 72 4.22 27.67 15.26
CA GLY A 72 5.24 27.58 16.29
C GLY A 72 5.79 26.16 16.49
N ILE A 73 5.70 25.30 15.47
CA ILE A 73 6.22 23.92 15.51
C ILE A 73 7.53 23.87 14.73
N THR A 74 8.59 23.40 15.37
CA THR A 74 9.88 23.16 14.70
C THR A 74 9.79 21.84 13.95
N ALA A 75 10.10 21.84 12.63
CA ALA A 75 10.10 20.64 11.81
C ALA A 75 11.46 20.40 11.16
N THR A 76 11.98 19.20 11.30
CA THR A 76 13.23 18.75 10.65
C THR A 76 12.95 17.61 9.71
N ILE A 77 13.52 17.66 8.50
CA ILE A 77 13.31 16.64 7.46
C ILE A 77 14.46 15.63 7.47
N TYR A 78 14.10 14.34 7.45
CA TYR A 78 14.96 13.24 7.01
C TYR A 78 14.49 12.80 5.63
N SER A 79 15.25 13.15 4.58
CA SER A 79 14.86 12.95 3.18
C SER A 79 15.51 11.72 2.51
N SER A 80 16.07 10.80 3.30
CA SER A 80 16.83 9.67 2.79
C SER A 80 16.12 8.33 2.93
N ALA A 81 14.78 8.31 3.08
CA ALA A 81 14.02 7.07 3.04
C ALA A 81 14.00 6.52 1.59
N PRO A 82 14.68 5.37 1.32
CA PRO A 82 14.73 4.81 -0.03
C PRO A 82 13.44 4.04 -0.36
N PRO A 83 13.17 3.74 -1.63
CA PRO A 83 12.23 2.69 -1.99
C PRO A 83 12.67 1.37 -1.36
N GLU A 84 11.71 0.57 -0.87
CA GLU A 84 11.96 -0.74 -0.24
C GLU A 84 13.06 -0.70 0.84
N PRO A 85 12.86 0.07 1.91
CA PRO A 85 13.89 0.34 2.91
C PRO A 85 14.35 -0.92 3.64
N SER A 86 15.60 -0.92 4.07
CA SER A 86 16.17 -1.97 4.89
C SER A 86 16.17 -1.59 6.39
N VAL A 87 16.49 -2.55 7.25
CA VAL A 87 16.66 -2.28 8.68
C VAL A 87 17.83 -1.33 8.92
N GLU A 88 18.87 -1.36 8.08
CA GLU A 88 20.01 -0.45 8.14
C GLU A 88 19.59 1.01 7.81
N ASP A 89 18.61 1.21 6.94
CA ASP A 89 18.07 2.54 6.63
C ASP A 89 17.24 3.08 7.79
N VAL A 90 16.51 2.21 8.49
CA VAL A 90 15.85 2.56 9.77
C VAL A 90 16.89 2.98 10.80
N ASP A 91 18.00 2.26 10.97
CA ASP A 91 19.07 2.58 11.91
C ASP A 91 19.71 3.95 11.61
N LYS A 92 19.91 4.29 10.33
CA LYS A 92 20.40 5.63 9.94
C LYS A 92 19.41 6.73 10.35
N CYS A 93 18.12 6.52 10.08
CA CYS A 93 17.07 7.45 10.47
C CYS A 93 16.96 7.58 12.00
N LEU A 94 17.08 6.47 12.74
CA LEU A 94 17.06 6.45 14.19
C LEU A 94 18.23 7.24 14.79
N LYS A 95 19.44 7.08 14.26
CA LYS A 95 20.61 7.89 14.66
C LYS A 95 20.38 9.37 14.42
N PHE A 96 19.70 9.74 13.32
CA PHE A 96 19.33 11.12 13.03
C PHE A 96 18.28 11.63 14.02
N ALA A 97 17.23 10.86 14.29
CA ALA A 97 16.19 11.19 15.26
C ALA A 97 16.76 11.43 16.67
N ASN A 98 17.68 10.58 17.12
CA ASN A 98 18.34 10.71 18.43
C ASN A 98 19.19 12.01 18.56
N LYS A 99 19.69 12.53 17.43
CA LYS A 99 20.41 13.81 17.41
C LYS A 99 19.50 15.02 17.60
N ILE A 100 18.35 15.03 16.89
CA ILE A 100 17.43 16.17 16.87
C ILE A 100 16.41 16.11 18.01
N LYS A 101 16.19 14.94 18.62
CA LYS A 101 15.25 14.68 19.71
C LYS A 101 13.86 15.25 19.46
N PRO A 102 13.16 14.80 18.40
CA PRO A 102 11.80 15.21 18.13
C PRO A 102 10.88 14.69 19.23
N ASP A 103 9.72 15.31 19.38
CA ASP A 103 8.64 14.81 20.24
C ASP A 103 7.53 14.11 19.45
N ILE A 104 7.56 14.20 18.10
CA ILE A 104 6.65 13.49 17.20
C ILE A 104 7.35 13.09 15.91
N VAL A 105 6.91 11.98 15.30
CA VAL A 105 7.39 11.51 13.98
C VAL A 105 6.28 11.59 12.95
N ILE A 106 6.59 12.11 11.78
CA ILE A 106 5.69 12.22 10.64
C ILE A 106 6.27 11.39 9.48
N GLY A 107 5.51 10.42 8.99
CA GLY A 107 5.81 9.72 7.74
C GLY A 107 5.07 10.40 6.60
N LEU A 108 5.78 11.07 5.69
CA LEU A 108 5.19 11.76 4.54
C LEU A 108 5.65 11.11 3.24
N GLY A 109 4.78 10.39 2.57
CA GLY A 109 5.15 9.70 1.33
C GLY A 109 4.29 8.47 1.02
N GLY A 110 4.86 7.54 0.28
CA GLY A 110 4.31 6.21 0.09
C GLY A 110 4.68 5.27 1.24
N GLY A 111 4.30 3.99 1.12
CA GLY A 111 4.54 2.96 2.15
C GLY A 111 5.96 2.94 2.70
N SER A 112 6.98 3.04 1.83
CA SER A 112 8.40 2.99 2.24
C SER A 112 8.78 4.07 3.27
N ALA A 113 8.38 5.32 3.05
CA ALA A 113 8.67 6.42 3.98
C ALA A 113 7.89 6.24 5.30
N MET A 114 6.62 5.82 5.20
CA MET A 114 5.77 5.56 6.36
C MET A 114 6.28 4.38 7.18
N ASP A 115 6.79 3.32 6.54
CA ASP A 115 7.32 2.15 7.22
C ASP A 115 8.58 2.47 8.04
N VAL A 116 9.50 3.29 7.49
CA VAL A 116 10.64 3.82 8.26
C VAL A 116 10.15 4.68 9.42
N ALA A 117 9.21 5.60 9.18
CA ALA A 117 8.67 6.50 10.21
C ALA A 117 7.99 5.73 11.35
N LYS A 118 7.14 4.74 11.02
CA LYS A 118 6.48 3.87 12.02
C LYS A 118 7.50 3.12 12.87
N LYS A 119 8.53 2.57 12.22
CA LYS A 119 9.55 1.77 12.91
C LYS A 119 10.36 2.62 13.88
N ILE A 120 10.89 3.78 13.44
CA ILE A 120 11.66 4.65 14.35
C ILE A 120 10.79 5.22 15.48
N ALA A 121 9.55 5.63 15.20
CA ALA A 121 8.65 6.14 16.22
C ALA A 121 8.36 5.09 17.30
N MET A 122 8.17 3.83 16.91
CA MET A 122 8.01 2.71 17.84
C MET A 122 9.27 2.50 18.70
N GLU A 123 10.47 2.54 18.09
CA GLU A 123 11.74 2.30 18.82
C GLU A 123 12.03 3.37 19.88
N ILE A 124 11.66 4.63 19.60
CA ILE A 124 11.89 5.75 20.53
C ILE A 124 10.65 6.13 21.36
N GLY A 125 9.54 5.40 21.19
CA GLY A 125 8.33 5.58 21.99
C GLY A 125 7.56 6.87 21.72
N LEU A 126 7.59 7.40 20.51
CA LEU A 126 6.93 8.64 20.14
C LEU A 126 5.61 8.44 19.40
N ALA A 127 4.72 9.41 19.55
CA ALA A 127 3.54 9.53 18.72
C ALA A 127 3.92 9.74 17.24
N LYS A 128 3.05 9.25 16.32
CA LYS A 128 3.32 9.27 14.89
C LYS A 128 2.10 9.64 14.06
N ILE A 129 2.33 10.47 13.05
CA ILE A 129 1.32 10.86 12.05
C ILE A 129 1.78 10.35 10.68
N MET A 130 0.93 9.61 9.99
CA MET A 130 1.21 9.15 8.63
C MET A 130 0.41 9.96 7.62
N ILE A 131 1.08 10.46 6.58
CA ILE A 131 0.49 11.28 5.49
C ILE A 131 0.78 10.58 4.18
N ALA A 132 -0.25 9.98 3.60
CA ALA A 132 -0.14 9.23 2.36
C ALA A 132 -0.06 10.18 1.15
N THR A 133 0.93 9.99 0.28
CA THR A 133 1.07 10.68 -1.01
C THR A 133 0.98 9.73 -2.21
N THR A 134 0.66 8.48 -1.95
CA THR A 134 0.32 7.43 -2.93
C THR A 134 -0.93 6.72 -2.46
N ALA A 135 -1.70 6.14 -3.35
CA ALA A 135 -2.95 5.47 -3.03
C ALA A 135 -2.86 3.97 -3.36
N GLY A 136 -2.10 3.23 -2.59
CA GLY A 136 -1.88 1.79 -2.82
C GLY A 136 -1.64 0.99 -1.54
N SER A 137 -0.60 1.33 -0.79
CA SER A 137 -0.12 0.50 0.32
C SER A 137 -1.03 0.43 1.54
N GLY A 138 -1.87 1.45 1.78
CA GLY A 138 -2.65 1.57 3.02
C GLY A 138 -1.78 1.64 4.29
N SER A 139 -0.46 1.92 4.16
CA SER A 139 0.48 1.91 5.28
C SER A 139 0.15 2.91 6.37
N GLU A 140 -0.58 3.97 6.05
CA GLU A 140 -1.04 5.00 7.00
C GLU A 140 -1.98 4.47 8.07
N VAL A 141 -2.69 3.38 7.80
CA VAL A 141 -3.64 2.79 8.75
C VAL A 141 -3.23 1.40 9.24
N THR A 142 -2.26 0.76 8.61
CA THR A 142 -1.81 -0.57 9.02
C THR A 142 -0.81 -0.51 10.20
N HIS A 143 -0.80 -1.58 11.00
CA HIS A 143 0.14 -1.77 12.11
C HIS A 143 1.32 -2.67 11.74
N ASN A 144 1.75 -2.62 10.49
CA ASN A 144 2.94 -3.31 10.00
C ASN A 144 3.95 -2.33 9.41
N SER A 145 5.19 -2.77 9.31
CA SER A 145 6.28 -2.12 8.59
C SER A 145 7.03 -3.18 7.79
N VAL A 146 7.17 -2.99 6.49
CA VAL A 146 7.85 -3.93 5.59
C VAL A 146 9.25 -3.41 5.28
N LEU A 147 10.26 -4.16 5.72
CA LEU A 147 11.67 -3.79 5.59
C LEU A 147 12.47 -4.95 4.98
N LYS A 148 13.58 -4.63 4.30
CA LYS A 148 14.54 -5.66 3.88
C LYS A 148 15.44 -6.07 5.05
N VAL A 149 15.57 -7.38 5.24
CA VAL A 149 16.51 -8.01 6.17
C VAL A 149 17.33 -9.01 5.39
N GLY A 150 18.64 -8.80 5.29
CA GLY A 150 19.50 -9.65 4.46
C GLY A 150 19.06 -9.71 2.98
N GLY A 151 18.56 -8.61 2.43
CA GLY A 151 18.11 -8.50 1.04
C GLY A 151 16.68 -9.00 0.77
N ARG A 152 16.00 -9.65 1.72
CA ARG A 152 14.63 -10.16 1.57
C ARG A 152 13.62 -9.33 2.35
N LYS A 153 12.42 -9.14 1.79
CA LYS A 153 11.32 -8.43 2.46
C LYS A 153 10.82 -9.20 3.67
N LYS A 154 10.70 -8.50 4.81
CA LYS A 154 10.13 -9.03 6.04
C LYS A 154 9.10 -8.04 6.59
N SER A 155 7.91 -8.52 6.88
CA SER A 155 6.87 -7.74 7.56
C SER A 155 7.05 -7.85 9.07
N PHE A 156 7.17 -6.70 9.72
CA PHE A 156 7.12 -6.55 11.18
C PHE A 156 5.71 -6.14 11.55
N ASN A 157 5.04 -6.90 12.39
CA ASN A 157 3.67 -6.64 12.80
C ASN A 157 3.64 -6.42 14.31
N ASP A 158 3.22 -5.24 14.73
CA ASP A 158 3.05 -4.87 16.14
C ASP A 158 2.04 -3.73 16.21
N ILE A 159 1.10 -3.78 17.14
CA ILE A 159 0.10 -2.71 17.33
C ILE A 159 0.76 -1.34 17.60
N LYS A 160 1.96 -1.33 18.15
CA LYS A 160 2.76 -0.12 18.39
C LYS A 160 3.25 0.55 17.11
N LEU A 161 3.19 -0.14 15.96
CA LEU A 161 3.48 0.44 14.63
C LEU A 161 2.29 1.24 14.09
N ALA A 162 1.08 1.03 14.61
CA ALA A 162 -0.10 1.79 14.19
C ALA A 162 0.14 3.30 14.38
N ALA A 163 -0.29 4.09 13.41
CA ALA A 163 -0.24 5.55 13.52
C ALA A 163 -1.27 6.06 14.54
N ASP A 164 -0.95 7.14 15.26
CA ASP A 164 -1.91 7.84 16.09
C ASP A 164 -2.90 8.63 15.22
N VAL A 165 -2.41 9.14 14.08
CA VAL A 165 -3.22 9.85 13.08
C VAL A 165 -2.76 9.45 11.68
N ALA A 166 -3.72 9.17 10.81
CA ALA A 166 -3.56 9.08 9.36
C ALA A 166 -4.22 10.29 8.69
N ILE A 167 -3.48 11.00 7.85
CA ILE A 167 -4.02 12.08 7.00
C ILE A 167 -3.99 11.57 5.56
N VAL A 168 -5.15 11.47 4.95
CA VAL A 168 -5.34 11.05 3.57
C VAL A 168 -5.97 12.20 2.80
N ASP A 169 -5.13 12.95 2.11
CA ASP A 169 -5.50 14.13 1.35
C ASP A 169 -5.41 13.83 -0.15
N PRO A 170 -6.55 13.72 -0.87
CA PRO A 170 -6.53 13.42 -2.31
C PRO A 170 -5.75 14.43 -3.17
N ASP A 171 -5.57 15.67 -2.70
CA ASP A 171 -4.78 16.67 -3.40
C ASP A 171 -3.30 16.28 -3.47
N LEU A 172 -2.79 15.49 -2.53
CA LEU A 172 -1.42 15.00 -2.53
C LEU A 172 -1.14 13.98 -3.64
N LEU A 173 -2.18 13.37 -4.22
CA LEU A 173 -2.06 12.44 -5.33
C LEU A 173 -1.90 13.13 -6.69
N THR A 174 -2.16 14.44 -6.78
CA THR A 174 -2.09 15.22 -8.05
C THR A 174 -0.71 15.17 -8.70
N THR A 175 0.32 14.88 -7.93
CA THR A 175 1.71 14.84 -8.40
C THR A 175 2.18 13.44 -8.80
N MET A 176 1.32 12.43 -8.73
CA MET A 176 1.65 11.08 -9.19
C MET A 176 1.73 11.03 -10.72
N SER A 177 2.70 10.28 -11.23
CA SER A 177 2.72 9.96 -12.66
C SER A 177 1.57 9.00 -13.00
N PRO A 178 1.09 8.97 -14.27
CA PRO A 178 0.07 7.99 -14.67
C PRO A 178 0.45 6.54 -14.36
N ALA A 179 1.69 6.14 -14.61
CA ALA A 179 2.18 4.80 -14.25
C ALA A 179 2.18 4.57 -12.73
N GLY A 180 2.56 5.58 -11.94
CA GLY A 180 2.48 5.55 -10.48
C GLY A 180 1.04 5.41 -9.98
N MET A 181 0.09 6.13 -10.57
CA MET A 181 -1.33 6.03 -10.26
C MET A 181 -1.86 4.63 -10.55
N VAL A 182 -1.59 4.08 -11.74
CA VAL A 182 -2.03 2.73 -12.12
C VAL A 182 -1.43 1.68 -11.19
N SER A 183 -0.12 1.69 -10.96
CA SER A 183 0.52 0.70 -10.12
C SER A 183 0.03 0.77 -8.67
N SER A 184 -0.18 1.97 -8.12
CA SER A 184 -0.71 2.14 -6.76
C SER A 184 -2.17 1.72 -6.65
N ALA A 185 -3.04 2.14 -7.57
CA ALA A 185 -4.45 1.76 -7.53
C ALA A 185 -4.63 0.24 -7.67
N MET A 186 -3.83 -0.41 -8.52
CA MET A 186 -3.86 -1.87 -8.66
C MET A 186 -3.27 -2.60 -7.45
N ASP A 187 -2.30 -2.01 -6.74
CA ASP A 187 -1.83 -2.49 -5.45
C ASP A 187 -2.98 -2.47 -4.41
N ALA A 188 -3.71 -1.35 -4.30
CA ALA A 188 -4.90 -1.27 -3.44
C ALA A 188 -5.99 -2.26 -3.84
N MET A 189 -6.25 -2.44 -5.14
CA MET A 189 -7.19 -3.46 -5.62
C MET A 189 -6.73 -4.88 -5.26
N ALA A 190 -5.43 -5.18 -5.36
CA ALA A 190 -4.89 -6.47 -4.94
C ALA A 190 -5.09 -6.70 -3.44
N HIS A 191 -4.77 -5.71 -2.59
CA HIS A 191 -5.05 -5.75 -1.15
C HIS A 191 -6.53 -6.03 -0.86
N ALA A 192 -7.43 -5.35 -1.59
CA ALA A 192 -8.87 -5.53 -1.45
C ALA A 192 -9.32 -6.95 -1.83
N VAL A 193 -8.91 -7.45 -3.01
CA VAL A 193 -9.25 -8.80 -3.49
C VAL A 193 -8.73 -9.87 -2.54
N GLU A 194 -7.50 -9.73 -2.08
CA GLU A 194 -6.88 -10.66 -1.14
C GLU A 194 -7.59 -10.64 0.21
N SER A 195 -7.91 -9.44 0.74
CA SER A 195 -8.64 -9.32 2.02
C SER A 195 -10.07 -9.87 1.92
N TYR A 196 -10.76 -9.64 0.79
CA TYR A 196 -12.10 -10.18 0.56
C TYR A 196 -12.12 -11.71 0.57
N GLY A 197 -11.17 -12.32 -0.12
CA GLY A 197 -11.06 -13.78 -0.27
C GLY A 197 -10.32 -14.48 0.85
N ALA A 198 -9.63 -13.77 1.73
CA ALA A 198 -8.81 -14.37 2.77
C ALA A 198 -9.61 -15.27 3.70
N ARG A 199 -9.06 -16.44 4.04
CA ARG A 199 -9.69 -17.38 5.02
C ARG A 199 -9.83 -16.74 6.40
N LYS A 200 -8.92 -15.83 6.78
CA LYS A 200 -8.99 -15.03 8.02
C LYS A 200 -9.97 -13.86 7.95
N GLY A 201 -10.62 -13.62 6.80
CA GLY A 201 -11.57 -12.54 6.62
C GLY A 201 -12.88 -12.75 7.38
N ASN A 202 -13.51 -11.64 7.76
CA ASN A 202 -14.83 -11.59 8.38
C ASN A 202 -15.78 -10.68 7.58
N SER A 203 -17.04 -10.58 7.97
CA SER A 203 -18.04 -9.80 7.24
C SER A 203 -17.71 -8.31 7.14
N MET A 204 -17.13 -7.71 8.19
CA MET A 204 -16.72 -6.31 8.18
C MET A 204 -15.56 -6.08 7.21
N VAL A 205 -14.55 -6.95 7.26
CA VAL A 205 -13.40 -6.90 6.34
C VAL A 205 -13.85 -7.05 4.90
N ARG A 206 -14.76 -7.98 4.61
CA ARG A 206 -15.28 -8.20 3.25
C ARG A 206 -16.05 -6.99 2.73
N ALA A 207 -16.85 -6.32 3.58
CA ALA A 207 -17.55 -5.11 3.21
C ALA A 207 -16.57 -3.98 2.84
N LEU A 208 -15.55 -3.75 3.68
CA LEU A 208 -14.48 -2.77 3.40
C LEU A 208 -13.71 -3.10 2.13
N ALA A 209 -13.35 -4.37 1.95
CA ALA A 209 -12.57 -4.84 0.82
C ALA A 209 -13.34 -4.73 -0.51
N LEU A 210 -14.62 -5.11 -0.52
CA LEU A 210 -15.46 -5.00 -1.72
C LEU A 210 -15.61 -3.53 -2.14
N GLU A 211 -15.94 -2.64 -1.22
CA GLU A 211 -16.07 -1.22 -1.50
C GLU A 211 -14.74 -0.62 -1.97
N ALA A 212 -13.62 -0.98 -1.33
CA ALA A 212 -12.28 -0.56 -1.73
C ALA A 212 -11.95 -0.94 -3.18
N TYR A 213 -12.29 -2.18 -3.56
CA TYR A 213 -12.09 -2.67 -4.92
C TYR A 213 -12.92 -1.89 -5.94
N LEU A 214 -14.22 -1.73 -5.67
CA LEU A 214 -15.15 -1.04 -6.58
C LEU A 214 -14.78 0.43 -6.75
N LEU A 215 -14.47 1.14 -5.66
CA LEU A 215 -14.01 2.52 -5.72
C LEU A 215 -12.74 2.66 -6.57
N SER A 216 -11.78 1.76 -6.43
CA SER A 216 -10.54 1.81 -7.20
C SER A 216 -10.75 1.44 -8.66
N ARG A 217 -11.46 0.35 -8.94
CA ARG A 217 -11.74 -0.15 -10.29
C ARG A 217 -12.51 0.87 -11.13
N ASP A 218 -13.60 1.40 -10.58
CA ASP A 218 -14.53 2.24 -11.35
C ASP A 218 -14.01 3.67 -11.54
N ASN A 219 -13.01 4.09 -10.74
CA ASN A 219 -12.52 5.47 -10.75
C ASN A 219 -11.09 5.65 -11.25
N ILE A 220 -10.34 4.57 -11.54
CA ILE A 220 -8.95 4.69 -12.01
C ILE A 220 -8.85 5.46 -13.33
N GLY A 221 -9.80 5.28 -14.25
CA GLY A 221 -9.87 6.03 -15.49
C GLY A 221 -10.11 7.52 -15.30
N LEU A 222 -11.00 7.89 -14.37
CA LEU A 222 -11.28 9.28 -14.01
C LEU A 222 -10.06 9.93 -13.33
N ALA A 223 -9.42 9.24 -12.40
CA ALA A 223 -8.21 9.73 -11.74
C ALA A 223 -7.07 9.99 -12.73
N LEU A 224 -6.88 9.12 -13.72
CA LEU A 224 -5.92 9.28 -14.82
C LEU A 224 -6.25 10.45 -15.75
N ALA A 225 -7.53 10.77 -15.91
CA ALA A 225 -7.99 11.94 -16.64
C ALA A 225 -7.83 13.26 -15.83
N GLY A 226 -7.34 13.18 -14.59
CA GLY A 226 -7.14 14.35 -13.72
C GLY A 226 -8.40 14.78 -12.96
N ASP A 227 -9.45 13.97 -12.96
CA ASP A 227 -10.69 14.26 -12.25
C ASP A 227 -10.48 14.20 -10.71
N ALA A 228 -11.04 15.18 -9.99
CA ALA A 228 -10.85 15.31 -8.54
C ALA A 228 -11.65 14.23 -7.77
N GLU A 229 -12.86 13.90 -8.22
CA GLU A 229 -13.67 12.86 -7.59
C GLU A 229 -13.04 11.48 -7.83
N GLY A 230 -12.52 11.24 -9.05
CA GLY A 230 -11.76 10.03 -9.35
C GLY A 230 -10.57 9.85 -8.41
N ARG A 231 -9.77 10.91 -8.17
CA ARG A 231 -8.65 10.86 -7.19
C ARG A 231 -9.13 10.62 -5.76
N ARG A 232 -10.22 11.28 -5.35
CA ARG A 232 -10.83 11.08 -4.02
C ARG A 232 -11.23 9.63 -3.82
N ASN A 233 -11.87 9.03 -4.81
CA ASN A 233 -12.35 7.66 -4.75
C ASN A 233 -11.19 6.65 -4.75
N ILE A 234 -10.12 6.88 -5.51
CA ILE A 234 -8.88 6.08 -5.44
C ILE A 234 -8.23 6.18 -4.05
N ALA A 235 -8.15 7.39 -3.48
CA ALA A 235 -7.60 7.57 -2.13
C ALA A 235 -8.43 6.84 -1.07
N MET A 236 -9.77 6.90 -1.16
CA MET A 236 -10.67 6.20 -0.27
C MET A 236 -10.56 4.68 -0.45
N GLY A 237 -10.50 4.19 -1.69
CA GLY A 237 -10.29 2.77 -1.99
C GLY A 237 -9.02 2.22 -1.36
N SER A 238 -7.89 2.95 -1.50
CA SER A 238 -6.61 2.57 -0.87
C SER A 238 -6.69 2.53 0.65
N LEU A 239 -7.31 3.55 1.26
CA LEU A 239 -7.51 3.62 2.71
C LEU A 239 -8.34 2.43 3.21
N MET A 240 -9.47 2.14 2.56
CA MET A 240 -10.35 1.03 2.96
C MET A 240 -9.69 -0.33 2.74
N ALA A 241 -8.89 -0.50 1.67
CA ALA A 241 -8.09 -1.70 1.44
C ALA A 241 -7.07 -1.91 2.56
N GLY A 242 -6.38 -0.84 2.99
CA GLY A 242 -5.49 -0.87 4.16
C GLY A 242 -6.19 -1.27 5.45
N MET A 243 -7.39 -0.74 5.70
CA MET A 243 -8.20 -1.12 6.87
C MET A 243 -8.64 -2.59 6.82
N ALA A 244 -8.97 -3.13 5.66
CA ALA A 244 -9.30 -4.54 5.49
C ALA A 244 -8.09 -5.44 5.74
N LEU A 245 -6.93 -5.03 5.23
CA LEU A 245 -5.67 -5.78 5.31
C LEU A 245 -5.16 -5.99 6.74
N ILE A 246 -5.47 -5.08 7.66
CA ILE A 246 -5.08 -5.17 9.08
C ILE A 246 -5.45 -6.54 9.67
N THR A 247 -6.64 -7.03 9.37
CA THR A 247 -7.16 -8.28 9.94
C THR A 247 -6.66 -9.51 9.18
N THR A 248 -6.57 -9.43 7.86
CA THR A 248 -6.33 -10.60 7.01
C THR A 248 -4.87 -10.85 6.72
N GLY A 249 -4.08 -9.79 6.56
CA GLY A 249 -2.80 -9.89 5.87
C GLY A 249 -2.98 -10.20 4.38
N THR A 250 -1.88 -10.42 3.70
CA THR A 250 -1.82 -10.72 2.27
C THR A 250 -1.92 -12.22 1.96
N THR A 251 -2.18 -12.56 0.70
CA THR A 251 -2.39 -13.93 0.22
C THR A 251 -1.61 -14.21 -1.08
N LEU A 252 -2.20 -14.94 -2.02
CA LEU A 252 -1.58 -15.35 -3.29
C LEU A 252 -1.04 -14.18 -4.13
N GLY A 253 -1.73 -13.04 -4.16
CA GLY A 253 -1.29 -11.88 -4.96
C GLY A 253 0.10 -11.41 -4.56
N HIS A 254 0.35 -11.26 -3.27
CA HIS A 254 1.66 -10.88 -2.76
C HIS A 254 2.69 -11.99 -2.91
N ALA A 255 2.31 -13.26 -2.70
CA ALA A 255 3.20 -14.39 -2.97
C ALA A 255 3.70 -14.38 -4.43
N LEU A 256 2.80 -14.11 -5.40
CA LEU A 256 3.15 -13.97 -6.82
C LEU A 256 3.99 -12.71 -7.10
N ALA A 257 3.81 -11.63 -6.34
CA ALA A 257 4.52 -10.38 -6.57
C ALA A 257 5.97 -10.39 -6.06
N TYR A 258 6.29 -11.17 -5.02
CA TYR A 258 7.62 -11.18 -4.42
C TYR A 258 8.73 -11.64 -5.37
N PRO A 259 8.63 -12.75 -6.12
CA PRO A 259 9.65 -13.14 -7.07
C PRO A 259 9.93 -12.09 -8.16
N LEU A 260 8.90 -11.32 -8.57
CA LEU A 260 9.07 -10.18 -9.49
C LEU A 260 9.83 -9.04 -8.81
N SER A 261 9.44 -8.72 -7.56
CA SER A 261 10.09 -7.65 -6.80
C SER A 261 11.55 -7.95 -6.48
N ASP A 262 11.89 -9.19 -6.16
CA ASP A 262 13.27 -9.61 -5.89
C ASP A 262 14.15 -9.54 -7.13
N ARG A 263 13.55 -9.55 -8.33
CA ARG A 263 14.21 -9.38 -9.64
C ARG A 263 14.16 -7.93 -10.17
N GLY A 264 13.82 -6.96 -9.30
CA GLY A 264 13.94 -5.52 -9.60
C GLY A 264 12.66 -4.84 -10.11
N VAL A 265 11.53 -5.55 -10.19
CA VAL A 265 10.24 -4.92 -10.47
C VAL A 265 9.76 -4.20 -9.20
N SER A 266 9.34 -2.94 -9.29
CA SER A 266 8.83 -2.24 -8.11
C SER A 266 7.57 -2.91 -7.55
N HIS A 267 7.35 -2.85 -6.23
CA HIS A 267 6.29 -3.58 -5.53
C HIS A 267 4.89 -3.33 -6.14
N GLY A 268 4.48 -2.08 -6.27
CA GLY A 268 3.17 -1.75 -6.84
C GLY A 268 3.01 -2.21 -8.30
N LEU A 269 4.10 -2.16 -9.10
CA LEU A 269 4.07 -2.71 -10.46
C LEU A 269 3.97 -4.23 -10.44
N SER A 270 4.67 -4.92 -9.54
CA SER A 270 4.54 -6.38 -9.40
C SER A 270 3.10 -6.78 -9.11
N LEU A 271 2.41 -6.07 -8.22
CA LEU A 271 1.00 -6.31 -7.94
C LEU A 271 0.08 -5.94 -9.11
N ALA A 272 0.37 -4.83 -9.82
CA ALA A 272 -0.37 -4.49 -11.03
C ALA A 272 -0.22 -5.55 -12.15
N ILE A 273 0.92 -6.23 -12.21
CA ILE A 273 1.17 -7.32 -13.16
C ILE A 273 0.35 -8.56 -12.76
N VAL A 274 0.33 -8.94 -11.50
CA VAL A 274 -0.32 -10.18 -11.05
C VAL A 274 -1.82 -10.06 -10.81
N LEU A 275 -2.35 -8.84 -10.58
CA LEU A 275 -3.77 -8.61 -10.27
C LEU A 275 -4.74 -9.26 -11.26
N PRO A 276 -4.60 -9.13 -12.60
CA PRO A 276 -5.51 -9.76 -13.54
C PRO A 276 -5.58 -11.29 -13.41
N TYR A 277 -4.45 -11.91 -13.07
CA TYR A 277 -4.36 -13.34 -12.85
C TYR A 277 -4.96 -13.75 -11.49
N LEU A 278 -4.76 -12.92 -10.46
CA LEU A 278 -5.37 -13.09 -9.15
C LEU A 278 -6.90 -13.08 -9.23
N LEU A 279 -7.47 -12.15 -10.00
CA LEU A 279 -8.91 -12.07 -10.24
C LEU A 279 -9.43 -13.36 -10.90
N LYS A 280 -8.77 -13.82 -11.94
CA LYS A 280 -9.17 -15.04 -12.67
C LYS A 280 -9.05 -16.29 -11.80
N ILE A 281 -7.89 -16.48 -11.14
CA ILE A 281 -7.63 -17.68 -10.36
C ILE A 281 -8.51 -17.77 -9.13
N ASN A 282 -8.80 -16.69 -8.46
CA ASN A 282 -9.70 -16.63 -7.31
C ASN A 282 -11.18 -16.49 -7.70
N ARG A 283 -11.50 -16.39 -8.99
CA ARG A 283 -12.85 -16.18 -9.53
C ARG A 283 -13.56 -14.97 -8.89
N PHE A 284 -12.82 -13.90 -8.73
CA PHE A 284 -13.31 -12.63 -8.22
C PHE A 284 -13.27 -11.60 -9.36
N ASP A 285 -14.43 -11.12 -9.80
CA ASP A 285 -14.55 -10.12 -10.87
C ASP A 285 -13.70 -10.44 -12.13
N ALA A 286 -13.68 -11.71 -12.52
CA ALA A 286 -12.79 -12.21 -13.57
C ALA A 286 -13.05 -11.55 -14.94
N ASP A 287 -14.25 -11.03 -15.17
CA ASP A 287 -14.66 -10.36 -16.43
C ASP A 287 -13.92 -9.03 -16.62
N HIS A 288 -13.51 -8.34 -15.53
CA HIS A 288 -12.73 -7.10 -15.60
C HIS A 288 -11.20 -7.34 -15.63
N ALA A 289 -10.74 -8.57 -15.51
CA ALA A 289 -9.31 -8.88 -15.47
C ALA A 289 -8.58 -8.42 -16.75
N ASP A 290 -9.18 -8.61 -17.94
CA ASP A 290 -8.56 -8.23 -19.20
C ASP A 290 -8.60 -6.72 -19.44
N GLU A 291 -9.62 -6.01 -18.93
CA GLU A 291 -9.68 -4.55 -18.95
C GLU A 291 -8.56 -3.95 -18.08
N LEU A 292 -8.41 -4.43 -16.85
CA LEU A 292 -7.34 -3.99 -15.95
C LEU A 292 -5.94 -4.33 -16.50
N LYS A 293 -5.80 -5.49 -17.14
CA LYS A 293 -4.58 -5.88 -17.85
C LYS A 293 -4.23 -4.88 -18.95
N SER A 294 -5.21 -4.53 -19.80
CA SER A 294 -5.05 -3.58 -20.89
C SER A 294 -4.71 -2.19 -20.36
N LEU A 295 -5.35 -1.76 -19.29
CA LEU A 295 -5.05 -0.49 -18.62
C LEU A 295 -3.61 -0.47 -18.09
N ARG A 296 -3.17 -1.53 -17.42
CA ARG A 296 -1.80 -1.66 -16.94
C ARG A 296 -0.81 -1.58 -18.12
N GLN A 297 -1.03 -2.33 -19.21
CA GLN A 297 -0.15 -2.33 -20.39
C GLN A 297 -0.02 -0.95 -21.02
N LYS A 298 -1.09 -0.15 -21.02
CA LYS A 298 -1.08 1.21 -21.57
C LYS A 298 -0.15 2.17 -20.82
N TYR A 299 0.00 2.00 -19.50
CA TYR A 299 0.71 2.97 -18.65
C TYR A 299 1.98 2.42 -18.00
N CYS A 300 2.13 1.11 -17.94
CA CYS A 300 3.23 0.46 -17.25
C CYS A 300 3.91 -0.57 -18.15
N VAL A 301 5.22 -0.47 -18.26
CA VAL A 301 6.06 -1.46 -18.96
C VAL A 301 6.61 -2.46 -17.95
N ILE A 302 6.54 -3.75 -18.26
CA ILE A 302 7.22 -4.78 -17.48
C ILE A 302 8.72 -4.67 -17.83
N PRO A 303 9.60 -4.39 -16.85
CA PRO A 303 11.03 -4.31 -17.13
C PRO A 303 11.57 -5.69 -17.55
N GLU A 304 12.65 -5.68 -18.30
CA GLU A 304 13.37 -6.90 -18.60
C GLU A 304 13.94 -7.49 -17.30
N ILE A 305 13.60 -8.73 -17.02
CA ILE A 305 14.08 -9.48 -15.86
C ILE A 305 14.52 -10.87 -16.29
N ASP A 306 15.26 -11.54 -15.42
CA ASP A 306 15.64 -12.94 -15.61
C ASP A 306 14.46 -13.87 -15.28
N TRP A 307 13.84 -14.43 -16.31
CA TRP A 307 12.63 -15.25 -16.20
C TRP A 307 12.94 -16.71 -15.89
N HIS A 308 13.28 -17.02 -14.66
CA HIS A 308 13.36 -18.39 -14.16
C HIS A 308 12.00 -18.90 -13.68
N VAL A 309 11.06 -19.08 -14.62
CA VAL A 309 9.64 -19.36 -14.34
C VAL A 309 9.44 -20.51 -13.33
N LYS A 310 10.16 -21.63 -13.49
CA LYS A 310 10.06 -22.77 -12.56
C LYS A 310 10.54 -22.46 -11.16
N GLU A 311 11.63 -21.69 -11.04
CA GLU A 311 12.18 -21.25 -9.76
C GLU A 311 11.21 -20.27 -9.08
N MET A 312 10.72 -19.24 -9.80
CA MET A 312 9.73 -18.29 -9.30
C MET A 312 8.46 -19.01 -8.82
N ALA A 313 7.96 -19.96 -9.59
CA ALA A 313 6.79 -20.75 -9.20
C ALA A 313 7.06 -21.61 -7.95
N GLY A 314 8.26 -22.16 -7.82
CA GLY A 314 8.71 -22.88 -6.63
C GLY A 314 8.81 -22.01 -5.40
N GLU A 315 9.31 -20.78 -5.52
CA GLU A 315 9.35 -19.78 -4.44
C GLU A 315 7.94 -19.48 -3.92
N VAL A 316 6.97 -19.27 -4.81
CA VAL A 316 5.56 -19.04 -4.45
C VAL A 316 4.96 -20.28 -3.78
N ALA A 317 5.17 -21.47 -4.35
CA ALA A 317 4.62 -22.71 -3.81
C ALA A 317 5.14 -23.05 -2.41
N ALA A 318 6.33 -22.55 -2.06
CA ALA A 318 6.92 -22.68 -0.72
C ALA A 318 6.40 -21.64 0.29
N ASP A 319 5.66 -20.63 -0.16
CA ASP A 319 5.11 -19.59 0.72
C ASP A 319 3.80 -20.02 1.39
N GLU A 320 3.90 -20.97 2.30
CA GLU A 320 2.74 -21.51 3.04
C GLU A 320 1.95 -20.42 3.78
N ARG A 321 2.63 -19.35 4.24
CA ARG A 321 1.99 -18.27 4.99
C ARG A 321 0.91 -17.55 4.17
N HIS A 322 1.20 -17.25 2.92
CA HIS A 322 0.28 -16.56 2.03
C HIS A 322 -0.73 -17.52 1.40
N LEU A 323 -0.27 -18.68 0.96
CA LEU A 323 -1.12 -19.67 0.29
C LEU A 323 -2.17 -20.28 1.23
N SER A 324 -1.83 -20.60 2.48
CA SER A 324 -2.79 -21.14 3.45
C SER A 324 -3.94 -20.17 3.79
N ASN A 325 -3.73 -18.87 3.58
CA ASN A 325 -4.72 -17.82 3.81
C ASN A 325 -5.50 -17.44 2.54
N ASN A 326 -5.12 -17.94 1.37
CA ASN A 326 -5.79 -17.62 0.10
C ASN A 326 -7.20 -18.21 0.04
N ALA A 327 -8.06 -17.62 -0.78
CA ALA A 327 -9.46 -18.00 -0.99
C ALA A 327 -9.62 -19.49 -1.33
N ARG A 328 -8.72 -20.03 -2.13
CA ARG A 328 -8.67 -21.45 -2.52
C ARG A 328 -7.24 -21.97 -2.58
N GLU A 329 -7.10 -23.26 -2.64
CA GLU A 329 -5.82 -23.90 -2.94
C GLU A 329 -5.42 -23.63 -4.40
N VAL A 330 -4.12 -23.44 -4.61
CA VAL A 330 -3.52 -23.18 -5.91
C VAL A 330 -2.38 -24.17 -6.14
N THR A 331 -2.36 -24.78 -7.31
CA THR A 331 -1.35 -25.77 -7.67
C THR A 331 -0.07 -25.12 -8.21
N LEU A 332 1.06 -25.82 -8.11
CA LEU A 332 2.32 -25.40 -8.73
C LEU A 332 2.17 -25.18 -10.24
N GLN A 333 1.35 -25.97 -10.92
CA GLN A 333 1.11 -25.83 -12.35
C GLN A 333 0.39 -24.51 -12.65
N GLU A 334 -0.66 -24.14 -11.91
CA GLU A 334 -1.36 -22.87 -12.09
C GLU A 334 -0.45 -21.67 -11.87
N ILE A 335 0.44 -21.74 -10.87
CA ILE A 335 1.43 -20.69 -10.62
C ILE A 335 2.44 -20.60 -11.77
N THR A 336 2.90 -21.75 -12.28
CA THR A 336 3.82 -21.83 -13.42
C THR A 336 3.19 -21.23 -14.68
N ASP A 337 1.92 -21.51 -14.92
CA ASP A 337 1.16 -21.00 -16.07
C ASP A 337 1.01 -19.46 -15.99
N ILE A 338 0.76 -18.91 -14.80
CA ILE A 338 0.72 -17.46 -14.57
C ILE A 338 2.05 -16.80 -14.98
N TYR A 339 3.18 -17.26 -14.46
CA TYR A 339 4.47 -16.67 -14.82
C TYR A 339 4.86 -16.87 -16.27
N THR A 340 4.44 -17.98 -16.88
CA THR A 340 4.64 -18.20 -18.33
C THR A 340 3.92 -17.14 -19.13
N GLN A 341 2.65 -16.88 -18.82
CA GLN A 341 1.85 -15.85 -19.48
C GLN A 341 2.42 -14.44 -19.27
N ILE A 342 2.84 -14.10 -18.03
CA ILE A 342 3.45 -12.79 -17.73
C ILE A 342 4.74 -12.60 -18.55
N ARG A 343 5.58 -13.63 -18.66
CA ARG A 343 6.80 -13.59 -19.48
C ARG A 343 6.48 -13.36 -20.95
N GLU A 344 5.50 -14.07 -21.51
CA GLU A 344 5.08 -13.88 -22.90
C GLU A 344 4.59 -12.45 -23.18
N GLU A 345 3.86 -11.86 -22.22
CA GLU A 345 3.45 -10.45 -22.29
C GLU A 345 4.63 -9.48 -22.30
N SER A 346 5.65 -9.73 -21.47
CA SER A 346 6.83 -8.85 -21.40
C SER A 346 7.59 -8.78 -22.74
N HIS A 347 7.63 -9.89 -23.47
CA HIS A 347 8.28 -9.95 -24.79
C HIS A 347 7.41 -9.34 -25.92
N SER A 348 6.09 -9.28 -25.73
CA SER A 348 5.17 -8.71 -26.75
C SER A 348 5.04 -7.18 -26.64
N SER A 349 5.54 -6.60 -25.56
CA SER A 349 5.48 -5.16 -25.27
C SER A 349 6.78 -4.41 -25.58
N ALA A 350 7.82 -5.11 -26.02
CA ALA A 350 9.12 -4.61 -26.49
C ALA A 350 9.09 -4.48 -28.02
#